data_e466c226938f2af52b4901c1ad861466
#
_entry.id   e466c226938f2af52b4901c1ad861466
#
_cell.length_a   1.000
_cell.length_b   1.000
_cell.length_c   1.000
_cell.angle_alpha   90.00
_cell.angle_beta   90.00
_cell.angle_gamma   90.00
#
_symmetry.space_group_name_H-M   'P 1'
#
loop_
_entity.id
_entity.type
_entity.pdbx_description
1 polymer ?
#
loop_
_entity_poly.entity_id
_entity_poly.type
_entity_poly.pdbx_seq_one_letter_code
_entity_poly.pdbx_strand_id
1 'polypeptide(L)'
;MKVHFLGTAAAEGFPNVFCRCQACQDSRKAKGRNIRTRSSVIIDDAWRVDYPPDAYYQAVRDEIDMSKVNHLLLTHTHYDHLCAGDLLSRTEGFAHGVEEPLNIYGNDLALHQCRIGFFRGRQYSKAIYDEKINTF
;
A
#
# COMPACT_ATOMS: atom_id res chain seq x y z
N MET A 1 -2.97 11.45 -18.45
CA MET A 1 -2.77 11.23 -17.00
C MET A 1 -4.10 10.80 -16.41
N LYS A 2 -4.14 9.59 -15.87
CA LYS A 2 -5.28 9.00 -15.15
C LYS A 2 -4.94 8.98 -13.65
N VAL A 3 -5.82 9.50 -12.81
CA VAL A 3 -5.65 9.47 -11.35
C VAL A 3 -6.80 8.68 -10.74
N HIS A 4 -6.47 7.62 -10.00
CA HIS A 4 -7.44 6.76 -9.34
C HIS A 4 -7.24 6.83 -7.82
N PHE A 5 -8.22 7.40 -7.11
CA PHE A 5 -8.22 7.45 -5.66
C PHE A 5 -8.68 6.11 -5.09
N LEU A 6 -7.77 5.41 -4.43
CA LEU A 6 -8.02 4.09 -3.83
C LEU A 6 -8.64 4.18 -2.45
N GLY A 7 -8.30 5.24 -1.72
CA GLY A 7 -8.81 5.53 -0.39
C GLY A 7 -8.72 7.00 -0.06
N THR A 8 -9.62 7.47 0.80
CA THR A 8 -9.76 8.89 1.18
C THR A 8 -10.03 9.08 2.68
N ALA A 9 -9.90 8.03 3.48
CA ALA A 9 -10.04 8.11 4.92
C ALA A 9 -8.68 8.41 5.60
N ALA A 10 -8.75 8.86 6.84
CA ALA A 10 -7.63 8.97 7.74
C ALA A 10 -7.25 7.60 8.36
N ALA A 11 -6.35 7.60 9.32
CA ALA A 11 -5.74 6.40 9.91
C ALA A 11 -6.73 5.33 10.38
N GLU A 12 -7.87 5.73 10.92
CA GLU A 12 -8.90 4.82 11.43
C GLU A 12 -9.78 4.17 10.36
N GLY A 13 -9.71 4.65 9.09
CA GLY A 13 -10.68 4.29 8.07
C GLY A 13 -12.08 4.87 8.34
N PHE A 14 -13.01 4.72 7.41
CA PHE A 14 -14.39 5.10 7.63
C PHE A 14 -15.36 4.05 7.08
N PRO A 15 -16.33 3.55 7.87
CA PRO A 15 -16.55 3.82 9.29
C PRO A 15 -15.44 3.25 10.19
N ASN A 16 -15.08 3.97 11.27
CA ASN A 16 -14.13 3.45 12.24
C ASN A 16 -14.71 2.19 12.92
N VAL A 17 -13.90 1.13 12.97
CA VAL A 17 -14.34 -0.21 13.42
C VAL A 17 -14.83 -0.26 14.88
N PHE A 18 -14.32 0.63 15.74
CA PHE A 18 -14.72 0.72 17.15
C PHE A 18 -15.77 1.79 17.41
N CYS A 19 -16.11 2.65 16.42
CA CYS A 19 -17.01 3.77 16.61
C CYS A 19 -18.49 3.36 16.55
N ARG A 20 -19.28 3.87 17.49
CA ARG A 20 -20.73 3.65 17.57
C ARG A 20 -21.58 4.90 17.26
N CYS A 21 -20.97 5.96 16.75
CA CYS A 21 -21.75 7.16 16.35
C CYS A 21 -22.71 6.83 15.20
N GLN A 22 -23.73 7.65 15.03
CA GLN A 22 -24.76 7.42 14.02
C GLN A 22 -24.19 7.31 12.62
N ALA A 23 -23.25 8.19 12.24
CA ALA A 23 -22.62 8.19 10.92
C ALA A 23 -21.88 6.86 10.62
N CYS A 24 -21.14 6.32 11.61
CA CYS A 24 -20.45 5.04 11.44
C CYS A 24 -21.43 3.86 11.35
N GLN A 25 -22.53 3.89 12.12
CA GLN A 25 -23.55 2.85 12.07
C GLN A 25 -24.27 2.85 10.71
N ASP A 26 -24.65 4.03 10.24
CA ASP A 26 -25.36 4.18 8.97
C ASP A 26 -24.46 3.78 7.79
N SER A 27 -23.18 4.17 7.83
CA SER A 27 -22.22 3.80 6.79
C SER A 27 -21.99 2.30 6.71
N ARG A 28 -21.92 1.58 7.85
CA ARG A 28 -21.84 0.10 7.87
C ARG A 28 -23.04 -0.56 7.22
N LYS A 29 -24.25 -0.01 7.42
CA LYS A 29 -25.48 -0.51 6.80
C LYS A 29 -25.54 -0.19 5.30
N ALA A 30 -25.22 1.06 4.94
CA ALA A 30 -25.29 1.55 3.57
C ALA A 30 -24.22 0.93 2.65
N LYS A 31 -23.01 0.63 3.19
CA LYS A 31 -21.90 0.04 2.43
C LYS A 31 -21.47 0.88 1.20
N GLY A 32 -20.85 0.25 0.23
CA GLY A 32 -20.44 0.88 -1.02
C GLY A 32 -19.53 2.11 -0.77
N ARG A 33 -19.86 3.25 -1.36
CA ARG A 33 -19.06 4.50 -1.26
C ARG A 33 -18.95 5.06 0.18
N ASN A 34 -19.78 4.58 1.11
CA ASN A 34 -19.70 4.95 2.51
C ASN A 34 -18.56 4.22 3.25
N ILE A 35 -17.97 3.21 2.65
CA ILE A 35 -16.78 2.53 3.19
C ILE A 35 -15.56 3.16 2.53
N ARG A 36 -14.77 3.90 3.32
CA ARG A 36 -13.54 4.55 2.83
C ARG A 36 -12.31 3.95 3.48
N THR A 37 -11.44 3.42 2.67
CA THR A 37 -10.11 2.93 3.07
C THR A 37 -9.15 4.08 3.29
N ARG A 38 -8.00 3.80 3.93
CA ARG A 38 -6.93 4.78 4.17
C ARG A 38 -6.40 5.32 2.85
N SER A 39 -5.88 6.54 2.91
CA SER A 39 -5.49 7.32 1.74
C SER A 39 -4.43 6.61 0.89
N SER A 40 -4.68 6.49 -0.39
CA SER A 40 -3.73 6.06 -1.40
C SER A 40 -4.27 6.41 -2.79
N VAL A 41 -3.35 6.57 -3.76
CA VAL A 41 -3.67 6.95 -5.14
C VAL A 41 -2.80 6.13 -6.10
N ILE A 42 -3.36 5.77 -7.27
CA ILE A 42 -2.58 5.27 -8.41
C ILE A 42 -2.66 6.29 -9.55
N ILE A 43 -1.52 6.51 -10.22
CA ILE A 43 -1.39 7.40 -11.36
C ILE A 43 -0.86 6.60 -12.55
N ASP A 44 -1.58 6.67 -13.66
CA ASP A 44 -1.27 6.02 -14.95
C ASP A 44 -0.91 4.52 -14.82
N ASP A 45 -1.55 3.83 -13.86
CA ASP A 45 -1.40 2.41 -13.54
C ASP A 45 0.04 1.96 -13.14
N ALA A 46 1.02 2.87 -13.15
CA ALA A 46 2.44 2.60 -12.89
C ALA A 46 2.96 3.21 -11.57
N TRP A 47 2.38 4.32 -11.12
CA TRP A 47 2.79 5.05 -9.94
C TRP A 47 1.77 4.88 -8.82
N ARG A 48 2.21 4.55 -7.63
CA ARG A 48 1.38 4.53 -6.43
C ARG A 48 1.89 5.52 -5.40
N VAL A 49 0.98 6.25 -4.75
CA VAL A 49 1.27 7.11 -3.59
C VAL A 49 0.74 6.40 -2.36
N ASP A 50 1.61 6.17 -1.40
CA ASP A 50 1.40 5.46 -0.14
C ASP A 50 0.93 4.00 -0.30
N TYR A 51 1.31 3.17 0.67
CA TYR A 51 0.99 1.75 0.71
C TYR A 51 0.39 1.38 2.08
N PRO A 52 -0.90 1.74 2.31
CA PRO A 52 -1.60 1.46 3.56
C PRO A 52 -1.88 -0.03 3.73
N PRO A 53 -2.27 -0.49 4.94
CA PRO A 53 -2.69 -1.89 5.17
C PRO A 53 -3.91 -2.30 4.35
N ASP A 54 -4.67 -1.33 3.82
CA ASP A 54 -5.79 -1.59 2.91
C ASP A 54 -5.36 -1.89 1.46
N ALA A 55 -4.06 -1.87 1.15
CA ALA A 55 -3.54 -1.96 -0.22
C ALA A 55 -4.03 -3.22 -0.96
N TYR A 56 -4.07 -4.37 -0.30
CA TYR A 56 -4.63 -5.60 -0.84
C TYR A 56 -6.12 -5.45 -1.19
N TYR A 57 -6.92 -4.96 -0.25
CA TYR A 57 -8.36 -4.77 -0.46
C TYR A 57 -8.65 -3.76 -1.57
N GLN A 58 -7.88 -2.65 -1.62
CA GLN A 58 -7.99 -1.64 -2.67
C GLN A 58 -7.73 -2.25 -4.06
N ALA A 59 -6.68 -3.06 -4.19
CA ALA A 59 -6.33 -3.69 -5.45
C ALA A 59 -7.40 -4.68 -5.93
N VAL A 60 -7.91 -5.53 -5.04
CA VAL A 60 -8.95 -6.52 -5.36
C VAL A 60 -10.29 -5.85 -5.67
N ARG A 61 -10.70 -4.85 -4.87
CA ARG A 61 -11.95 -4.12 -5.06
C ARG A 61 -12.01 -3.41 -6.42
N ASP A 62 -10.90 -2.79 -6.81
CA ASP A 62 -10.83 -1.92 -7.99
C ASP A 62 -10.21 -2.63 -9.21
N GLU A 63 -10.00 -3.97 -9.11
CA GLU A 63 -9.44 -4.83 -10.17
C GLU A 63 -8.09 -4.32 -10.70
N ILE A 64 -7.22 -3.84 -9.80
CA ILE A 64 -5.93 -3.24 -10.15
C ILE A 64 -4.87 -4.33 -10.25
N ASP A 65 -4.18 -4.36 -11.38
CA ASP A 65 -3.00 -5.18 -11.57
C ASP A 65 -1.78 -4.50 -10.93
N MET A 66 -1.51 -4.87 -9.67
CA MET A 66 -0.39 -4.33 -8.90
C MET A 66 0.98 -4.73 -9.44
N SER A 67 1.07 -5.70 -10.35
CA SER A 67 2.34 -6.08 -11.00
C SER A 67 2.88 -4.97 -11.90
N LYS A 68 2.01 -4.11 -12.42
CA LYS A 68 2.35 -2.94 -13.27
C LYS A 68 2.82 -1.73 -12.47
N VAL A 69 2.53 -1.69 -11.17
CA VAL A 69 2.99 -0.61 -10.30
C VAL A 69 4.48 -0.83 -10.01
N ASN A 70 5.32 -0.02 -10.64
CA ASN A 70 6.78 -0.09 -10.50
C ASN A 70 7.40 1.16 -9.84
N HIS A 71 6.57 2.11 -9.41
CA HIS A 71 6.98 3.29 -8.64
C HIS A 71 6.08 3.49 -7.42
N LEU A 72 6.66 3.59 -6.24
CA LEU A 72 5.99 3.84 -4.97
C LEU A 72 6.54 5.12 -4.34
N LEU A 73 5.70 6.14 -4.21
CA LEU A 73 6.00 7.39 -3.51
C LEU A 73 5.43 7.32 -2.09
N LEU A 74 6.28 7.48 -1.09
CA LEU A 74 5.89 7.49 0.32
C LEU A 74 5.86 8.91 0.85
N THR A 75 4.69 9.36 1.29
CA THR A 75 4.54 10.71 1.85
C THR A 75 5.16 10.79 3.24
N HIS A 76 4.91 9.78 4.10
CA HIS A 76 5.47 9.67 5.45
C HIS A 76 5.30 8.24 6.01
N THR A 77 5.69 8.04 7.28
CA THR A 77 5.89 6.71 7.87
C THR A 77 4.77 6.22 8.77
N HIS A 78 3.67 6.95 8.91
CA HIS A 78 2.54 6.45 9.69
C HIS A 78 1.98 5.17 9.08
N TYR A 79 1.50 4.27 9.92
CA TYR A 79 1.03 2.95 9.51
C TYR A 79 -0.10 3.00 8.46
N ASP A 80 -0.93 4.01 8.51
CA ASP A 80 -2.01 4.24 7.54
C ASP A 80 -1.53 4.71 6.16
N HIS A 81 -0.24 5.02 6.02
CA HIS A 81 0.43 5.38 4.77
C HIS A 81 1.51 4.37 4.35
N LEU A 82 2.08 3.63 5.31
CA LEU A 82 3.14 2.66 5.02
C LEU A 82 2.98 1.37 5.82
N CYS A 83 2.48 0.31 5.19
CA CYS A 83 2.54 -1.06 5.67
C CYS A 83 3.68 -1.80 4.96
N ALA A 84 4.92 -1.51 5.35
CA ALA A 84 6.12 -1.97 4.66
C ALA A 84 6.23 -3.51 4.56
N GLY A 85 5.72 -4.24 5.56
CA GLY A 85 5.76 -5.71 5.57
C GLY A 85 5.01 -6.36 4.41
N ASP A 86 3.93 -5.72 3.94
CA ASP A 86 3.11 -6.27 2.86
C ASP A 86 3.81 -6.19 1.48
N LEU A 87 4.84 -5.33 1.35
CA LEU A 87 5.64 -5.23 0.13
C LEU A 87 6.43 -6.53 -0.16
N LEU A 88 6.62 -7.39 0.84
CA LEU A 88 7.20 -8.72 0.66
C LEU A 88 6.44 -9.57 -0.37
N SER A 89 5.14 -9.35 -0.50
CA SER A 89 4.31 -10.08 -1.46
C SER A 89 4.73 -9.88 -2.91
N ARG A 90 5.54 -8.86 -3.21
CA ARG A 90 6.10 -8.62 -4.55
C ARG A 90 7.37 -9.42 -4.83
N THR A 91 8.02 -9.98 -3.82
CA THR A 91 9.29 -10.69 -3.98
C THR A 91 9.11 -12.10 -4.54
N GLU A 92 10.18 -12.63 -5.13
CA GLU A 92 10.22 -14.01 -5.62
C GLU A 92 9.84 -15.01 -4.52
N GLY A 93 9.05 -16.00 -4.87
CA GLY A 93 8.45 -16.97 -3.93
C GLY A 93 7.03 -16.59 -3.48
N PHE A 94 6.62 -15.32 -3.64
CA PHE A 94 5.24 -14.87 -3.44
C PHE A 94 4.59 -14.43 -4.75
N ALA A 95 5.32 -13.69 -5.59
CA ALA A 95 4.85 -13.23 -6.89
C ALA A 95 5.68 -13.88 -8.02
N HIS A 96 5.00 -14.27 -9.09
CA HIS A 96 5.62 -14.85 -10.28
C HIS A 96 5.35 -13.96 -11.50
N GLY A 97 6.32 -13.86 -12.42
CA GLY A 97 6.17 -13.09 -13.65
C GLY A 97 6.23 -11.55 -13.45
N VAL A 98 6.74 -11.10 -12.32
CA VAL A 98 7.04 -9.69 -12.06
C VAL A 98 8.53 -9.46 -12.29
N GLU A 99 8.87 -8.93 -13.46
CA GLU A 99 10.26 -8.74 -13.89
C GLU A 99 10.82 -7.37 -13.45
N GLU A 100 9.99 -6.34 -13.54
CA GLU A 100 10.39 -4.96 -13.21
C GLU A 100 10.54 -4.76 -11.70
N PRO A 101 11.63 -4.11 -11.25
CA PRO A 101 11.80 -3.77 -9.85
C PRO A 101 10.77 -2.72 -9.39
N LEU A 102 10.47 -2.71 -8.09
CA LEU A 102 9.72 -1.64 -7.46
C LEU A 102 10.68 -0.54 -7.00
N ASN A 103 10.56 0.64 -7.59
CA ASN A 103 11.31 1.82 -7.18
C ASN A 103 10.55 2.54 -6.06
N ILE A 104 11.15 2.68 -4.89
CA ILE A 104 10.53 3.32 -3.72
C ILE A 104 11.20 4.67 -3.46
N TYR A 105 10.38 5.70 -3.41
CA TYR A 105 10.78 7.09 -3.15
C TYR A 105 10.21 7.56 -1.82
N GLY A 106 11.02 8.15 -0.98
CA GLY A 106 10.60 8.64 0.33
C GLY A 106 11.74 9.30 1.08
N ASN A 107 11.47 9.81 2.28
CA ASN A 107 12.53 10.28 3.16
C ASN A 107 13.30 9.11 3.78
N ASP A 108 14.46 9.38 4.38
CA ASP A 108 15.35 8.36 4.96
C ASP A 108 14.64 7.44 5.94
N LEU A 109 13.70 7.96 6.74
CA LEU A 109 12.95 7.17 7.71
C LEU A 109 11.99 6.19 7.03
N ALA A 110 11.31 6.61 5.97
CA ALA A 110 10.40 5.76 5.21
C ALA A 110 11.18 4.64 4.49
N LEU A 111 12.30 4.97 3.87
CA LEU A 111 13.17 3.99 3.21
C LEU A 111 13.77 3.01 4.23
N HIS A 112 14.16 3.49 5.42
CA HIS A 112 14.63 2.64 6.50
C HIS A 112 13.52 1.67 6.99
N GLN A 113 12.27 2.13 7.14
CA GLN A 113 11.15 1.26 7.50
C GLN A 113 10.86 0.21 6.43
N CYS A 114 10.94 0.53 5.16
CA CYS A 114 10.84 -0.44 4.08
C CYS A 114 11.91 -1.53 4.23
N ARG A 115 13.17 -1.15 4.42
CA ARG A 115 14.26 -2.10 4.62
C ARG A 115 14.01 -3.03 5.81
N ILE A 116 13.60 -2.49 6.97
CA ILE A 116 13.28 -3.29 8.16
C ILE A 116 12.07 -4.19 7.94
N GLY A 117 11.03 -3.69 7.28
CA GLY A 117 9.82 -4.46 6.95
C GLY A 117 10.14 -5.72 6.16
N PHE A 118 11.02 -5.61 5.19
CA PHE A 118 11.53 -6.76 4.43
C PHE A 118 12.31 -7.77 5.28
N PHE A 119 13.10 -7.30 6.26
CA PHE A 119 13.92 -8.18 7.10
C PHE A 119 13.15 -8.85 8.24
N ARG A 120 12.09 -8.25 8.77
CA ARG A 120 11.29 -8.84 9.85
C ARG A 120 10.45 -10.04 9.43
N GLY A 121 10.16 -10.18 8.16
CA GLY A 121 9.30 -11.24 7.65
C GLY A 121 9.99 -12.57 7.40
N ARG A 122 11.30 -12.69 7.35
CA ARG A 122 12.14 -13.91 7.25
C ARG A 122 13.53 -13.62 6.65
N GLN A 123 14.42 -14.61 6.70
CA GLN A 123 15.74 -14.79 6.10
C GLN A 123 15.81 -14.52 4.57
N TYR A 124 15.17 -13.46 4.08
CA TYR A 124 15.41 -13.04 2.70
C TYR A 124 16.78 -12.37 2.65
N SER A 125 17.62 -12.85 1.76
CA SER A 125 18.94 -12.29 1.58
C SER A 125 18.85 -10.82 1.15
N LYS A 126 19.79 -10.02 1.63
CA LYS A 126 19.98 -8.65 1.16
C LYS A 126 19.98 -8.55 -0.38
N ALA A 127 20.49 -9.58 -1.07
CA ALA A 127 20.54 -9.65 -2.52
C ALA A 127 19.15 -9.56 -3.16
N ILE A 128 18.11 -10.26 -2.64
CA ILE A 128 16.76 -10.21 -3.20
C ILE A 128 16.15 -8.81 -3.06
N TYR A 129 16.44 -8.13 -1.94
CA TYR A 129 15.99 -6.75 -1.74
C TYR A 129 16.65 -5.81 -2.76
N ASP A 130 17.98 -5.89 -2.90
CA ASP A 130 18.76 -5.01 -3.76
C ASP A 130 18.45 -5.22 -5.26
N GLU A 131 18.01 -6.43 -5.67
CA GLU A 131 17.66 -6.75 -7.06
C GLU A 131 16.22 -6.34 -7.46
N LYS A 132 15.28 -6.40 -6.53
CA LYS A 132 13.84 -6.23 -6.83
C LYS A 132 13.23 -4.95 -6.30
N ILE A 133 13.94 -4.21 -5.43
CA ILE A 133 13.47 -2.97 -4.84
C ILE A 133 14.59 -1.94 -4.82
N ASN A 134 14.38 -0.87 -5.56
CA ASN A 134 15.24 0.30 -5.54
C ASN A 134 14.68 1.34 -4.57
N THR A 135 15.54 1.92 -3.72
CA THR A 135 15.18 3.00 -2.78
C THR A 135 15.94 4.27 -3.15
N PHE A 136 15.23 5.39 -3.27
CA PHE A 136 15.76 6.69 -3.64
C PHE A 136 15.34 7.76 -2.64
#